data_2c695a00524bd07a7816975239d18a5e
#
_entry.id   2c695a00524bd07a7816975239d18a5e
#
_cell.length_a   1.000
_cell.length_b   1.000
_cell.length_c   1.000
_cell.angle_alpha   90.00
_cell.angle_beta   90.00
_cell.angle_gamma   90.00
#
_symmetry.space_group_name_H-M   'P 1'
#
loop_
_entity.id
_entity.type
_entity.pdbx_description
1 polymer ?
#
loop_
_entity_poly.entity_id
_entity_poly.type
_entity_poly.pdbx_seq_one_letter_code
_entity_poly.pdbx_strand_id
1 'polypeptide(L)'
;MSDAKTMEAEALDGQIYTFDDAVQDIKDGKPTDDTVSKLLSQLSQKEQLSLLDGDEPFWQGLGTILCDRYNRVPFVMGAIPRLKIPGIKFTDGPRGIVMGASTCFPVSMSRGATWDTDLEKRIGNAIGLEGRAQGANYFAGICINLPRHPAWGRIQETYGEDPILLGEFGLALH
;
A
#
# COMPACT_ATOMS: atom_id res chain seq x y z
N MET A 1 28.33 2.04 26.95
CA MET A 1 27.31 3.07 27.20
C MET A 1 27.80 4.31 26.47
N SER A 2 27.42 4.49 25.23
CA SER A 2 27.82 5.64 24.42
C SER A 2 26.55 6.40 24.04
N ASP A 3 26.60 7.65 24.27
CA ASP A 3 25.59 8.68 24.18
C ASP A 3 24.77 8.62 22.88
N ALA A 4 23.50 8.31 22.98
CA ALA A 4 22.52 8.66 21.98
C ALA A 4 22.34 10.18 22.04
N LYS A 5 23.13 10.91 21.27
CA LYS A 5 22.89 12.32 20.99
C LYS A 5 21.54 12.44 20.33
N THR A 6 20.60 12.97 21.06
CA THR A 6 19.33 13.49 20.55
C THR A 6 19.67 14.52 19.47
N MET A 7 19.50 14.15 18.20
CA MET A 7 19.51 15.13 17.12
C MET A 7 18.20 15.90 17.23
N GLU A 8 18.23 17.02 17.94
CA GLU A 8 17.22 18.06 17.80
C GLU A 8 17.28 18.55 16.36
N ALA A 9 16.14 18.48 15.66
CA ALA A 9 16.02 18.97 14.31
C ALA A 9 16.32 20.48 14.30
N GLU A 10 17.47 20.87 13.75
CA GLU A 10 17.74 22.26 13.40
C GLU A 10 16.67 22.69 12.39
N ALA A 11 15.83 23.63 12.81
CA ALA A 11 14.87 24.27 11.94
C ALA A 11 15.66 25.05 10.86
N LEU A 12 15.68 24.53 9.65
CA LEU A 12 16.19 25.23 8.49
C LEU A 12 15.30 26.46 8.25
N ASP A 13 15.78 27.62 8.67
CA ASP A 13 15.31 28.94 8.25
C ASP A 13 13.78 29.20 8.28
N GLY A 14 13.08 28.69 9.28
CA GLY A 14 11.66 29.01 9.55
C GLY A 14 10.63 28.55 8.51
N GLN A 15 11.06 28.04 7.37
CA GLN A 15 10.16 27.57 6.32
C GLN A 15 10.01 26.05 6.35
N ILE A 16 8.75 25.58 6.53
CA ILE A 16 8.42 24.16 6.49
C ILE A 16 8.56 23.67 5.05
N TYR A 17 9.39 22.64 4.84
CA TYR A 17 9.50 21.94 3.56
C TYR A 17 8.43 20.87 3.46
N THR A 18 7.53 21.01 2.52
CA THR A 18 6.35 20.14 2.38
C THR A 18 6.56 19.04 1.34
N PHE A 19 5.64 18.09 1.30
CA PHE A 19 5.60 17.05 0.27
C PHE A 19 5.43 17.64 -1.13
N ASP A 20 4.66 18.74 -1.27
CA ASP A 20 4.50 19.43 -2.55
C ASP A 20 5.83 20.00 -3.05
N ASP A 21 6.62 20.59 -2.12
CA ASP A 21 7.97 21.10 -2.44
C ASP A 21 8.90 19.98 -2.87
N ALA A 22 8.82 18.83 -2.18
CA ALA A 22 9.60 17.63 -2.53
C ALA A 22 9.26 17.09 -3.92
N VAL A 23 7.98 17.04 -4.25
CA VAL A 23 7.50 16.61 -5.59
C VAL A 23 8.01 17.57 -6.66
N GLN A 24 8.01 18.89 -6.38
CA GLN A 24 8.52 19.87 -7.32
C GLN A 24 10.04 19.74 -7.50
N ASP A 25 10.77 19.58 -6.41
CA ASP A 25 12.23 19.39 -6.43
C ASP A 25 12.64 18.17 -7.28
N ILE A 26 11.91 17.05 -7.16
CA ILE A 26 12.14 15.84 -7.99
C ILE A 26 11.83 16.13 -9.47
N LYS A 27 10.74 16.83 -9.78
CA LYS A 27 10.41 17.24 -11.14
C LYS A 27 11.48 18.15 -11.77
N ASP A 28 12.11 18.97 -10.95
CA ASP A 28 13.20 19.87 -11.35
C ASP A 28 14.57 19.15 -11.43
N GLY A 29 14.58 17.82 -11.25
CA GLY A 29 15.76 16.96 -11.42
C GLY A 29 16.65 16.86 -10.19
N LYS A 30 16.19 17.26 -9.00
CA LYS A 30 16.97 17.06 -7.76
C LYS A 30 16.98 15.58 -7.37
N PRO A 31 18.06 15.09 -6.73
CA PRO A 31 18.15 13.71 -6.28
C PRO A 31 17.02 13.33 -5.33
N THR A 32 16.37 12.20 -5.58
CA THR A 32 15.26 11.72 -4.75
C THR A 32 15.67 11.49 -3.30
N ASP A 33 16.84 10.90 -3.08
CA ASP A 33 17.35 10.59 -1.73
C ASP A 33 17.59 11.83 -0.89
N ASP A 34 18.11 12.90 -1.48
CA ASP A 34 18.31 14.18 -0.79
C ASP A 34 16.97 14.81 -0.42
N THR A 35 16.02 14.77 -1.34
CA THR A 35 14.66 15.29 -1.17
C THR A 35 13.90 14.53 -0.06
N VAL A 36 14.00 13.21 -0.06
CA VAL A 36 13.40 12.36 0.99
C VAL A 36 14.07 12.61 2.34
N SER A 37 15.39 12.69 2.38
CA SER A 37 16.16 12.97 3.60
C SER A 37 15.76 14.30 4.22
N LYS A 38 15.53 15.32 3.40
CA LYS A 38 15.07 16.64 3.84
C LYS A 38 13.66 16.61 4.45
N LEU A 39 12.74 15.80 3.90
CA LEU A 39 11.42 15.57 4.51
C LEU A 39 11.55 14.81 5.84
N LEU A 40 12.33 13.73 5.86
CA LEU A 40 12.51 12.88 7.04
C LEU A 40 13.14 13.63 8.21
N SER A 41 14.09 14.56 7.95
CA SER A 41 14.75 15.35 8.99
C SER A 41 13.79 16.25 9.76
N GLN A 42 12.63 16.56 9.22
CA GLN A 42 11.60 17.39 9.88
C GLN A 42 10.63 16.55 10.73
N LEU A 43 10.67 15.23 10.65
CA LEU A 43 9.76 14.36 11.39
C LEU A 43 10.25 14.15 12.81
N SER A 44 9.36 14.32 13.78
CA SER A 44 9.59 13.84 15.14
C SER A 44 9.65 12.31 15.16
N GLN A 45 10.27 11.73 16.18
CA GLN A 45 10.32 10.29 16.36
C GLN A 45 8.92 9.65 16.36
N LYS A 46 7.93 10.32 16.95
CA LYS A 46 6.55 9.84 16.96
C LYS A 46 5.97 9.79 15.54
N GLU A 47 6.23 10.79 14.72
CA GLU A 47 5.79 10.81 13.31
C GLU A 47 6.51 9.75 12.48
N GLN A 48 7.82 9.54 12.70
CA GLN A 48 8.56 8.47 12.03
C GLN A 48 7.99 7.09 12.36
N LEU A 49 7.60 6.85 13.61
CA LEU A 49 6.95 5.61 14.01
C LEU A 49 5.55 5.47 13.39
N SER A 50 4.78 6.56 13.30
CA SER A 50 3.45 6.52 12.69
C SER A 50 3.46 6.26 11.18
N LEU A 51 4.58 6.46 10.49
CA LEU A 51 4.73 6.04 9.09
C LEU A 51 4.71 4.51 8.91
N LEU A 52 4.91 3.76 10.00
CA LEU A 52 5.04 2.30 9.99
C LEU A 52 3.75 1.57 10.36
N ASP A 53 2.71 2.28 10.75
CA ASP A 53 1.42 1.71 11.13
C ASP A 53 0.24 2.43 10.47
N GLY A 54 -0.97 2.00 10.77
CA GLY A 54 -2.20 2.65 10.29
C GLY A 54 -2.47 3.95 11.04
N ASP A 55 -3.12 4.89 10.38
CA ASP A 55 -3.35 6.25 10.91
C ASP A 55 -4.48 6.33 11.95
N GLU A 56 -5.20 5.24 12.20
CA GLU A 56 -6.29 5.22 13.17
C GLU A 56 -5.89 4.54 14.50
N PRO A 57 -6.29 5.08 15.66
CA PRO A 57 -6.12 4.39 16.93
C PRO A 57 -6.78 3.02 16.91
N PHE A 58 -6.18 2.02 17.57
CA PHE A 58 -6.59 0.61 17.50
C PHE A 58 -8.11 0.40 17.67
N TRP A 59 -8.71 0.96 18.72
CA TRP A 59 -10.15 0.76 19.02
C TRP A 59 -11.05 1.45 17.99
N GLN A 60 -10.64 2.61 17.51
CA GLN A 60 -11.36 3.33 16.46
C GLN A 60 -11.24 2.59 15.14
N GLY A 61 -10.05 2.13 14.78
CA GLY A 61 -9.82 1.34 13.58
C GLY A 61 -10.60 0.03 13.60
N LEU A 62 -10.63 -0.68 14.73
CA LEU A 62 -11.44 -1.88 14.89
C LEU A 62 -12.94 -1.59 14.72
N GLY A 63 -13.44 -0.52 15.32
CA GLY A 63 -14.83 -0.08 15.14
C GLY A 63 -15.14 0.25 13.67
N THR A 64 -14.22 0.93 13.00
CA THR A 64 -14.32 1.26 11.58
C THR A 64 -14.39 0.02 10.70
N ILE A 65 -13.52 -0.97 10.93
CA ILE A 65 -13.51 -2.25 10.21
C ILE A 65 -14.84 -3.00 10.40
N LEU A 66 -15.33 -3.07 11.63
CA LEU A 66 -16.51 -3.86 11.96
C LEU A 66 -17.83 -3.20 11.52
N CYS A 67 -17.88 -1.86 11.49
CA CYS A 67 -19.15 -1.17 11.34
C CYS A 67 -19.40 -0.62 9.94
N ASP A 68 -18.41 -0.14 9.16
CA ASP A 68 -18.78 0.57 7.95
C ASP A 68 -17.67 0.90 6.92
N ARG A 69 -16.48 1.31 7.35
CA ARG A 69 -15.51 1.96 6.44
C ARG A 69 -14.64 1.00 5.65
N TYR A 70 -14.51 -0.24 6.09
CA TYR A 70 -13.69 -1.22 5.38
C TYR A 70 -14.10 -1.38 3.90
N ASN A 71 -15.39 -1.29 3.64
CA ASN A 71 -15.95 -1.46 2.30
C ASN A 71 -16.33 -0.15 1.60
N ARG A 72 -15.94 1.02 2.09
CA ARG A 72 -16.36 2.31 1.52
C ARG A 72 -15.22 3.21 1.11
N VAL A 73 -14.16 3.28 1.88
CA VAL A 73 -13.02 4.15 1.63
C VAL A 73 -11.72 3.40 1.86
N PRO A 74 -10.64 3.75 1.15
CA PRO A 74 -9.33 3.18 1.39
C PRO A 74 -8.84 3.46 2.81
N PHE A 75 -8.10 2.52 3.40
CA PHE A 75 -7.34 2.80 4.60
C PHE A 75 -6.13 3.66 4.27
N VAL A 76 -5.77 4.55 5.19
CA VAL A 76 -4.60 5.42 5.05
C VAL A 76 -3.53 4.97 6.02
N MET A 77 -2.28 4.96 5.56
CA MET A 77 -1.08 4.69 6.37
C MET A 77 -0.06 5.80 6.12
N GLY A 78 0.55 6.28 7.19
CA GLY A 78 1.71 7.18 7.10
C GLY A 78 1.38 8.59 6.59
N ALA A 79 0.20 9.13 6.85
CA ALA A 79 -0.11 10.51 6.57
C ALA A 79 0.51 11.45 7.62
N ILE A 80 1.16 12.53 7.15
CA ILE A 80 1.69 13.60 8.01
C ILE A 80 1.13 14.94 7.54
N PRO A 81 -0.04 15.34 8.04
CA PRO A 81 -0.78 16.50 7.52
C PRO A 81 0.00 17.81 7.56
N ARG A 82 0.81 18.04 8.60
CA ARG A 82 1.59 19.29 8.71
C ARG A 82 2.65 19.44 7.61
N LEU A 83 3.16 18.32 7.05
CA LEU A 83 4.08 18.30 5.91
C LEU A 83 3.37 17.98 4.59
N LYS A 84 2.05 17.93 4.59
CA LYS A 84 1.21 17.54 3.45
C LYS A 84 1.54 16.15 2.88
N ILE A 85 2.16 15.26 3.65
CA ILE A 85 2.38 13.88 3.23
C ILE A 85 1.02 13.17 3.21
N PRO A 86 0.55 12.70 2.04
CA PRO A 86 -0.83 12.23 1.89
C PRO A 86 -1.07 10.82 2.45
N GLY A 87 0.00 10.10 2.77
CA GLY A 87 -0.05 8.69 3.13
C GLY A 87 -0.33 7.75 1.95
N ILE A 88 -0.27 6.46 2.23
CA ILE A 88 -0.61 5.39 1.29
C ILE A 88 -2.07 5.02 1.52
N LYS A 89 -2.90 5.11 0.48
CA LYS A 89 -4.32 4.77 0.50
C LYS A 89 -4.49 3.37 -0.03
N PHE A 90 -4.52 2.39 0.84
CA PHE A 90 -4.54 1.00 0.42
C PHE A 90 -5.95 0.40 0.40
N THR A 91 -6.11 -0.57 -0.46
CA THR A 91 -7.21 -1.52 -0.49
C THR A 91 -6.69 -2.92 -0.66
N ASP A 92 -7.53 -3.89 -0.38
CA ASP A 92 -7.24 -5.30 -0.36
C ASP A 92 -8.17 -6.05 -1.34
N GLY A 93 -7.99 -7.35 -1.48
CA GLY A 93 -8.90 -8.26 -2.16
C GLY A 93 -8.30 -9.05 -3.32
N PRO A 94 -7.95 -10.34 -3.14
CA PRO A 94 -7.40 -11.18 -4.21
C PRO A 94 -8.39 -11.45 -5.36
N ARG A 95 -9.66 -11.16 -5.15
CA ARG A 95 -10.73 -11.30 -6.16
C ARG A 95 -11.20 -9.97 -6.74
N GLY A 96 -10.49 -8.89 -6.48
CA GLY A 96 -10.85 -7.53 -6.87
C GLY A 96 -10.91 -6.59 -5.67
N ILE A 97 -11.18 -5.33 -5.92
CA ILE A 97 -11.23 -4.30 -4.88
C ILE A 97 -12.35 -4.60 -3.88
N VAL A 98 -12.04 -4.67 -2.57
CA VAL A 98 -13.04 -4.94 -1.51
C VAL A 98 -13.85 -3.72 -1.10
N MET A 99 -13.89 -2.68 -1.92
CA MET A 99 -14.60 -1.44 -1.63
C MET A 99 -15.75 -1.21 -2.60
N GLY A 100 -16.82 -0.59 -2.10
CA GLY A 100 -17.92 -0.11 -2.91
C GLY A 100 -18.57 -1.19 -3.78
N ALA A 101 -18.95 -0.82 -4.99
CA ALA A 101 -19.55 -1.69 -5.99
C ALA A 101 -18.50 -2.16 -7.01
N SER A 102 -17.49 -2.86 -6.54
CA SER A 102 -16.39 -3.36 -7.38
C SER A 102 -16.69 -4.74 -7.96
N THR A 103 -16.00 -5.08 -9.03
CA THR A 103 -16.13 -6.40 -9.68
C THR A 103 -15.51 -7.50 -8.83
N CYS A 104 -16.26 -8.56 -8.58
CA CYS A 104 -15.78 -9.77 -7.96
C CYS A 104 -15.33 -10.77 -9.05
N PHE A 105 -14.03 -10.80 -9.32
CA PHE A 105 -13.45 -11.75 -10.27
C PHE A 105 -13.39 -13.17 -9.68
N PRO A 106 -13.21 -14.20 -10.51
CA PRO A 106 -12.98 -15.56 -10.04
C PRO A 106 -11.81 -15.64 -9.05
N VAL A 107 -11.85 -16.60 -8.14
CA VAL A 107 -10.77 -16.82 -7.16
C VAL A 107 -9.44 -17.09 -7.88
N SER A 108 -8.33 -16.67 -7.28
CA SER A 108 -6.99 -16.74 -7.89
C SER A 108 -6.62 -18.14 -8.35
N MET A 109 -6.99 -19.19 -7.60
CA MET A 109 -6.78 -20.60 -7.98
C MET A 109 -7.48 -20.95 -9.32
N SER A 110 -8.72 -20.48 -9.53
CA SER A 110 -9.41 -20.68 -10.82
C SER A 110 -8.76 -19.91 -11.95
N ARG A 111 -8.25 -18.71 -11.68
CA ARG A 111 -7.51 -17.91 -12.65
C ARG A 111 -6.18 -18.57 -13.00
N GLY A 112 -5.44 -19.07 -12.02
CA GLY A 112 -4.21 -19.85 -12.22
C GLY A 112 -4.42 -21.12 -13.04
N ALA A 113 -5.55 -21.82 -12.85
CA ALA A 113 -5.91 -23.01 -13.62
C ALA A 113 -6.18 -22.74 -15.11
N THR A 114 -6.33 -21.49 -15.53
CA THR A 114 -6.46 -21.12 -16.95
C THR A 114 -5.14 -21.17 -17.70
N TRP A 115 -4.01 -21.02 -17.03
CA TRP A 115 -2.67 -20.83 -17.63
C TRP A 115 -2.58 -19.64 -18.59
N ASP A 116 -3.53 -18.69 -18.49
CA ASP A 116 -3.69 -17.53 -19.37
C ASP A 116 -3.26 -16.25 -18.65
N THR A 117 -2.00 -15.88 -18.81
CA THR A 117 -1.43 -14.66 -18.23
C THR A 117 -1.95 -13.38 -18.90
N ASP A 118 -2.39 -13.46 -20.17
CA ASP A 118 -3.01 -12.31 -20.85
C ASP A 118 -4.40 -12.01 -20.28
N LEU A 119 -5.15 -13.06 -19.91
CA LEU A 119 -6.40 -12.90 -19.18
C LEU A 119 -6.14 -12.23 -17.82
N GLU A 120 -5.14 -12.71 -17.08
CA GLU A 120 -4.78 -12.17 -15.77
C GLU A 120 -4.38 -10.69 -15.86
N LYS A 121 -3.61 -10.31 -16.85
CA LYS A 121 -3.25 -8.91 -17.12
C LYS A 121 -4.47 -8.03 -17.37
N ARG A 122 -5.46 -8.51 -18.12
CA ARG A 122 -6.72 -7.78 -18.34
C ARG A 122 -7.51 -7.62 -17.03
N ILE A 123 -7.51 -8.66 -16.18
CA ILE A 123 -8.12 -8.59 -14.85
C ILE A 123 -7.39 -7.58 -13.98
N GLY A 124 -6.06 -7.62 -13.93
CA GLY A 124 -5.23 -6.64 -13.19
C GLY A 124 -5.51 -5.20 -13.61
N ASN A 125 -5.58 -4.94 -14.91
CA ASN A 125 -5.95 -3.61 -15.41
C ASN A 125 -7.33 -3.16 -14.93
N ALA A 126 -8.33 -4.04 -14.94
CA ALA A 126 -9.67 -3.72 -14.47
C ALA A 126 -9.67 -3.41 -12.96
N ILE A 127 -8.98 -4.24 -12.16
CA ILE A 127 -8.80 -4.03 -10.71
C ILE A 127 -8.11 -2.69 -10.44
N GLY A 128 -7.05 -2.38 -11.16
CA GLY A 128 -6.32 -1.11 -11.03
C GLY A 128 -7.18 0.12 -11.34
N LEU A 129 -8.01 0.04 -12.38
CA LEU A 129 -8.95 1.11 -12.73
C LEU A 129 -10.03 1.29 -11.67
N GLU A 130 -10.61 0.21 -11.16
CA GLU A 130 -11.61 0.25 -10.09
C GLU A 130 -11.02 0.79 -8.79
N GLY A 131 -9.81 0.36 -8.41
CA GLY A 131 -9.11 0.86 -7.23
C GLY A 131 -8.85 2.37 -7.29
N ARG A 132 -8.37 2.86 -8.42
CA ARG A 132 -8.17 4.29 -8.65
C ARG A 132 -9.47 5.08 -8.61
N ALA A 133 -10.53 4.57 -9.23
CA ALA A 133 -11.83 5.22 -9.23
C ALA A 133 -12.42 5.35 -7.81
N GLN A 134 -12.04 4.46 -6.90
CA GLN A 134 -12.45 4.48 -5.50
C GLN A 134 -11.44 5.20 -4.57
N GLY A 135 -10.41 5.81 -5.14
CA GLY A 135 -9.46 6.65 -4.42
C GLY A 135 -8.29 5.90 -3.76
N ALA A 136 -8.12 4.59 -4.02
CA ALA A 136 -6.94 3.84 -3.59
C ALA A 136 -5.74 4.12 -4.52
N ASN A 137 -4.53 4.10 -3.95
CA ASN A 137 -3.28 4.21 -4.69
C ASN A 137 -2.32 3.03 -4.42
N TYR A 138 -2.76 2.08 -3.60
CA TYR A 138 -2.05 0.85 -3.32
C TYR A 138 -3.04 -0.32 -3.23
N PHE A 139 -2.71 -1.41 -3.93
CA PHE A 139 -3.50 -2.64 -3.93
C PHE A 139 -2.73 -3.77 -3.26
N ALA A 140 -3.25 -4.31 -2.16
CA ALA A 140 -2.64 -5.36 -1.35
C ALA A 140 -3.23 -6.76 -1.63
N GLY A 141 -3.85 -6.96 -2.79
CA GLY A 141 -4.60 -8.18 -3.11
C GLY A 141 -3.83 -9.25 -3.87
N ILE A 142 -2.53 -9.08 -4.16
CA ILE A 142 -1.74 -10.07 -4.90
C ILE A 142 -1.24 -11.14 -3.94
N CYS A 143 -1.77 -12.37 -4.06
CA CYS A 143 -1.39 -13.52 -3.24
C CYS A 143 -0.58 -14.53 -4.04
N ILE A 144 0.74 -14.45 -3.93
CA ILE A 144 1.71 -15.33 -4.61
C ILE A 144 2.54 -16.16 -3.63
N ASN A 145 1.99 -16.40 -2.44
CA ASN A 145 2.62 -17.25 -1.44
C ASN A 145 2.64 -18.71 -1.91
N LEU A 146 3.77 -19.39 -1.69
CA LEU A 146 3.87 -20.83 -1.93
C LEU A 146 3.06 -21.61 -0.89
N PRO A 147 2.10 -22.45 -1.29
CA PRO A 147 1.28 -23.25 -0.39
C PRO A 147 2.07 -24.47 0.14
N ARG A 148 3.00 -24.23 1.06
CA ARG A 148 3.91 -25.25 1.60
C ARG A 148 3.25 -26.25 2.54
N HIS A 149 2.10 -25.92 3.08
CA HIS A 149 1.38 -26.76 4.03
C HIS A 149 -0.12 -26.76 3.72
N PRO A 150 -0.76 -27.93 3.54
CA PRO A 150 -2.17 -28.03 3.13
C PRO A 150 -3.16 -27.46 4.17
N ALA A 151 -2.76 -27.36 5.45
CA ALA A 151 -3.58 -26.75 6.49
C ALA A 151 -3.46 -25.21 6.56
N TRP A 152 -2.76 -24.57 5.63
CA TRP A 152 -2.72 -23.10 5.58
C TRP A 152 -4.09 -22.55 5.19
N GLY A 153 -4.66 -21.71 6.07
CA GLY A 153 -6.03 -21.20 5.96
C GLY A 153 -6.32 -20.27 4.78
N ARG A 154 -5.30 -19.81 4.03
CA ARG A 154 -5.43 -18.89 2.89
C ARG A 154 -4.94 -19.49 1.57
N ILE A 155 -4.80 -20.79 1.49
CA ILE A 155 -4.29 -21.49 0.30
C ILE A 155 -5.14 -21.21 -0.96
N GLN A 156 -6.44 -20.99 -0.80
CA GLN A 156 -7.37 -20.68 -1.89
C GLN A 156 -7.15 -19.30 -2.52
N GLU A 157 -6.35 -18.45 -1.89
CA GLU A 157 -6.06 -17.11 -2.40
C GLU A 157 -4.89 -17.09 -3.40
N THR A 158 -4.12 -18.17 -3.50
CA THR A 158 -2.98 -18.27 -4.43
C THR A 158 -3.39 -18.85 -5.78
N TYR A 159 -2.52 -18.72 -6.79
CA TYR A 159 -2.79 -19.22 -8.14
C TYR A 159 -2.50 -20.70 -8.33
N GLY A 160 -1.79 -21.34 -7.41
CA GLY A 160 -1.40 -22.74 -7.49
C GLY A 160 -0.18 -23.06 -6.62
N GLU A 161 0.48 -24.18 -6.88
CA GLU A 161 1.60 -24.69 -6.08
C GLU A 161 2.97 -24.46 -6.75
N ASP A 162 2.99 -24.22 -8.06
CA ASP A 162 4.20 -24.06 -8.84
C ASP A 162 4.76 -22.64 -8.70
N PRO A 163 6.04 -22.46 -8.29
CA PRO A 163 6.62 -21.14 -8.09
C PRO A 163 6.76 -20.34 -9.39
N ILE A 164 6.92 -20.99 -10.54
CA ILE A 164 7.00 -20.31 -11.83
C ILE A 164 5.63 -19.77 -12.20
N LEU A 165 4.58 -20.60 -12.09
CA LEU A 165 3.21 -20.17 -12.32
C LEU A 165 2.82 -18.98 -11.43
N LEU A 166 3.15 -19.04 -10.14
CA LEU A 166 2.88 -17.96 -9.19
C LEU A 166 3.61 -16.66 -9.58
N GLY A 167 4.85 -16.78 -10.03
CA GLY A 167 5.65 -15.65 -10.51
C GLY A 167 5.05 -15.00 -11.74
N GLU A 168 4.70 -15.78 -12.75
CA GLU A 168 4.12 -15.30 -14.01
C GLU A 168 2.75 -14.62 -13.80
N PHE A 169 1.88 -15.24 -12.98
CA PHE A 169 0.58 -14.65 -12.67
C PHE A 169 0.69 -13.41 -11.78
N GLY A 170 1.62 -13.40 -10.82
CA GLY A 170 1.90 -12.23 -10.01
C GLY A 170 2.40 -11.05 -10.85
N LEU A 171 3.29 -11.32 -11.81
CA LEU A 171 3.77 -10.32 -12.76
C LEU A 171 2.65 -9.82 -13.70
N ALA A 172 1.80 -10.73 -14.17
CA ALA A 172 0.72 -10.37 -15.08
C ALA A 172 -0.35 -9.49 -14.42
N LEU A 173 -0.63 -9.71 -13.12
CA LEU A 173 -1.60 -8.91 -12.38
C LEU A 173 -1.10 -7.49 -12.08
N HIS A 174 0.22 -7.31 -12.02
CA HIS A 174 0.86 -6.02 -11.76
C HIS A 174 0.81 -5.10 -12.97
#